data_4abdc3a9304fcd1c9cba9f44a54e6804
#
_entry.id   4abdc3a9304fcd1c9cba9f44a54e6804
#
_cell.length_a   1.000
_cell.length_b   1.000
_cell.length_c   1.000
_cell.angle_alpha   90.00
_cell.angle_beta   90.00
_cell.angle_gamma   90.00
#
_symmetry.space_group_name_H-M   'P 1'
#
loop_
_entity.id
_entity.type
_entity.pdbx_description
1 polymer ?
#
loop_
_entity_poly.entity_id
_entity_poly.type
_entity_poly.pdbx_seq_one_letter_code
_entity_poly.pdbx_strand_id
1 'polypeptide(L)'
;AKLPLSILTDFEEFLVYDCRIKPDKTDKPSTSRVLYLNYTEYPERWDEIASIFSRDAILKGSFDKYAESTKLKKGTAEVDDAFLREIESWREMLAKNLALRNPSLTQRELNFAVQMTIDRIIFLRICEDRGVENYGRLMALLNGTQVYERLCELFRRADERYNSGLFHFRHEKGRPEQPDDLTPNLIIDDKLLKD
;
A
#
# COMPACT_ATOMS: atom_id res chain seq x y z
N ALA A 1 3.40 0.10 5.97
CA ALA A 1 2.28 -0.40 6.77
C ALA A 1 1.87 0.69 7.75
N LYS A 2 0.59 1.06 7.80
CA LYS A 2 0.08 1.96 8.83
C LYS A 2 -0.04 1.14 10.11
N LEU A 3 0.58 1.61 11.18
CA LEU A 3 0.36 1.00 12.50
C LEU A 3 -1.11 1.18 12.88
N PRO A 4 -1.81 0.13 13.34
CA PRO A 4 -3.22 0.22 13.69
C PRO A 4 -3.45 1.08 14.94
N LEU A 5 -2.52 1.02 15.89
CA LEU A 5 -2.58 1.74 17.16
C LEU A 5 -1.25 2.46 17.42
N SER A 6 -1.32 3.55 18.17
CA SER A 6 -0.19 4.28 18.73
C SER A 6 -0.33 4.41 20.23
N ILE A 7 0.77 4.26 20.95
CA ILE A 7 0.84 4.46 22.38
C ILE A 7 1.57 5.78 22.64
N LEU A 8 0.98 6.62 23.46
CA LEU A 8 1.60 7.84 23.97
C LEU A 8 1.63 7.75 25.50
N THR A 9 2.80 7.96 26.09
CA THR A 9 2.97 7.97 27.55
C THR A 9 4.10 8.91 27.94
N ASP A 10 3.93 9.56 29.09
CA ASP A 10 4.93 10.35 29.80
C ASP A 10 5.14 9.86 31.24
N PHE A 11 4.71 8.61 31.53
CA PHE A 11 4.64 7.94 32.81
C PHE A 11 3.51 8.41 33.74
N GLU A 12 3.00 9.62 33.64
CA GLU A 12 1.81 10.06 34.34
C GLU A 12 0.53 9.59 33.63
N GLU A 13 0.58 9.52 32.32
CA GLU A 13 -0.54 9.09 31.51
C GLU A 13 -0.12 7.99 30.52
N PHE A 14 -1.03 7.05 30.27
CA PHE A 14 -0.89 6.02 29.27
C PHE A 14 -2.12 6.08 28.34
N LEU A 15 -1.87 6.44 27.09
CA LEU A 15 -2.90 6.65 26.09
C LEU A 15 -2.68 5.73 24.89
N VAL A 16 -3.76 5.17 24.37
CA VAL A 16 -3.73 4.42 23.11
C VAL A 16 -4.69 5.06 22.13
N TYR A 17 -4.19 5.32 20.94
CA TYR A 17 -4.94 5.95 19.85
C TYR A 17 -5.11 5.00 18.69
N ASP A 18 -6.29 5.03 18.06
CA ASP A 18 -6.56 4.34 16.80
C ASP A 18 -6.02 5.16 15.61
N CYS A 19 -4.89 4.74 15.05
CA CYS A 19 -4.23 5.40 13.94
C CYS A 19 -4.88 5.14 12.58
N ARG A 20 -5.93 4.33 12.54
CA ARG A 20 -6.71 4.08 11.32
C ARG A 20 -7.67 5.23 11.03
N ILE A 21 -8.03 6.00 12.06
CA ILE A 21 -8.86 7.19 11.91
C ILE A 21 -8.01 8.33 11.36
N LYS A 22 -8.45 8.93 10.26
CA LYS A 22 -7.74 10.05 9.66
C LYS A 22 -7.86 11.29 10.56
N PRO A 23 -6.73 11.91 10.97
CA PRO A 23 -6.77 13.09 11.82
C PRO A 23 -7.31 14.31 11.06
N ASP A 24 -8.08 15.14 11.77
CA ASP A 24 -8.56 16.44 11.34
C ASP A 24 -7.99 17.55 12.24
N LYS A 25 -7.83 18.76 11.68
CA LYS A 25 -7.29 19.93 12.42
C LYS A 25 -8.17 20.38 13.58
N THR A 26 -9.42 20.01 13.55
CA THR A 26 -10.43 20.34 14.58
C THR A 26 -10.61 19.26 15.62
N ASP A 27 -9.88 18.15 15.51
CA ASP A 27 -9.96 17.03 16.44
C ASP A 27 -9.57 17.45 17.87
N LYS A 28 -10.36 16.94 18.81
CA LYS A 28 -10.02 17.08 20.24
C LYS A 28 -8.94 16.07 20.61
N PRO A 29 -8.17 16.31 21.68
CA PRO A 29 -7.15 15.34 22.15
C PRO A 29 -7.72 13.95 22.49
N SER A 30 -9.03 13.82 22.72
CA SER A 30 -9.71 12.55 22.94
C SER A 30 -10.22 11.87 21.67
N THR A 31 -10.13 12.53 20.51
CA THR A 31 -10.54 11.93 19.23
C THR A 31 -9.63 10.74 18.92
N SER A 32 -10.21 9.64 18.50
CA SER A 32 -9.51 8.39 18.19
C SER A 32 -8.81 7.71 19.38
N ARG A 33 -8.98 8.21 20.60
CA ARG A 33 -8.44 7.60 21.80
C ARG A 33 -9.27 6.39 22.22
N VAL A 34 -8.64 5.23 22.32
CA VAL A 34 -9.27 3.95 22.67
C VAL A 34 -9.00 3.50 24.11
N LEU A 35 -7.92 4.02 24.70
CA LEU A 35 -7.59 3.78 26.10
C LEU A 35 -6.96 5.04 26.70
N TYR A 36 -7.32 5.33 27.95
CA TYR A 36 -6.70 6.35 28.78
C TYR A 36 -6.57 5.83 30.20
N LEU A 37 -5.38 5.93 30.75
CA LEU A 37 -5.07 5.59 32.13
C LEU A 37 -4.19 6.67 32.73
N ASN A 38 -4.51 7.08 33.96
CA ASN A 38 -3.62 7.89 34.77
C ASN A 38 -2.76 6.98 35.65
N TYR A 39 -1.55 7.43 36.02
CA TYR A 39 -0.62 6.62 36.84
C TYR A 39 -1.22 6.13 38.17
N THR A 40 -2.17 6.85 38.72
CA THR A 40 -2.89 6.45 39.92
C THR A 40 -3.74 5.19 39.76
N GLU A 41 -4.13 4.89 38.51
CA GLU A 41 -4.92 3.72 38.14
C GLU A 41 -4.04 2.51 37.82
N TYR A 42 -2.72 2.68 37.61
CA TYR A 42 -1.82 1.60 37.19
C TYR A 42 -1.81 0.41 38.14
N PRO A 43 -1.76 0.59 39.49
CA PRO A 43 -1.74 -0.56 40.41
C PRO A 43 -2.99 -1.43 40.30
N GLU A 44 -4.16 -0.82 40.11
CA GLU A 44 -5.44 -1.52 40.02
C GLU A 44 -5.69 -2.14 38.65
N ARG A 45 -5.14 -1.52 37.59
CA ARG A 45 -5.36 -1.93 36.17
C ARG A 45 -4.10 -2.51 35.55
N TRP A 46 -3.10 -2.89 36.36
CA TRP A 46 -1.84 -3.41 35.80
C TRP A 46 -2.02 -4.66 34.97
N ASP A 47 -2.89 -5.57 35.40
CA ASP A 47 -3.16 -6.81 34.67
C ASP A 47 -3.77 -6.54 33.27
N GLU A 48 -4.61 -5.51 33.14
CA GLU A 48 -5.15 -5.07 31.86
C GLU A 48 -4.02 -4.60 30.95
N ILE A 49 -3.15 -3.71 31.43
CA ILE A 49 -2.02 -3.20 30.66
C ILE A 49 -1.08 -4.35 30.28
N ALA A 50 -0.68 -5.16 31.23
CA ALA A 50 0.30 -6.21 31.04
C ALA A 50 -0.20 -7.32 30.10
N SER A 51 -1.49 -7.66 30.17
CA SER A 51 -2.08 -8.71 29.32
C SER A 51 -2.13 -8.33 27.84
N ILE A 52 -2.07 -7.04 27.53
CA ILE A 52 -2.13 -6.53 26.14
C ILE A 52 -0.75 -6.07 25.65
N PHE A 53 -0.04 -5.29 26.48
CA PHE A 53 1.12 -4.51 26.07
C PHE A 53 2.46 -5.03 26.60
N SER A 54 2.49 -6.03 27.48
CA SER A 54 3.76 -6.64 27.89
C SER A 54 4.43 -7.33 26.69
N ARG A 55 5.76 -7.44 26.75
CA ARG A 55 6.54 -8.13 25.71
C ARG A 55 6.00 -9.53 25.42
N ASP A 56 5.73 -10.30 26.47
CA ASP A 56 5.27 -11.68 26.33
C ASP A 56 3.85 -11.76 25.75
N ALA A 57 2.99 -10.81 26.11
CA ALA A 57 1.65 -10.70 25.56
C ALA A 57 1.69 -10.34 24.06
N ILE A 58 2.53 -9.36 23.68
CA ILE A 58 2.70 -8.96 22.27
C ILE A 58 3.20 -10.13 21.43
N LEU A 59 4.21 -10.87 21.91
CA LEU A 59 4.75 -12.03 21.20
C LEU A 59 3.72 -13.17 21.04
N LYS A 60 2.71 -13.23 21.89
CA LYS A 60 1.57 -14.16 21.81
C LYS A 60 0.41 -13.65 20.96
N GLY A 61 0.54 -12.46 20.33
CA GLY A 61 -0.46 -11.85 19.47
C GLY A 61 -1.60 -11.15 20.22
N SER A 62 -1.44 -10.83 21.51
CA SER A 62 -2.46 -10.11 22.31
C SER A 62 -2.70 -8.70 21.78
N PHE A 63 -1.64 -8.02 21.34
CA PHE A 63 -1.75 -6.67 20.75
C PHE A 63 -2.57 -6.68 19.45
N ASP A 64 -2.37 -7.67 18.59
CA ASP A 64 -3.11 -7.78 17.33
C ASP A 64 -4.59 -8.02 17.59
N LYS A 65 -4.92 -8.92 18.54
CA LYS A 65 -6.30 -9.15 18.97
C LYS A 65 -6.95 -7.90 19.56
N TYR A 66 -6.20 -7.15 20.38
CA TYR A 66 -6.68 -5.88 20.94
C TYR A 66 -6.91 -4.85 19.84
N ALA A 67 -5.98 -4.71 18.91
CA ALA A 67 -6.13 -3.82 17.75
C ALA A 67 -7.35 -4.18 16.89
N GLU A 68 -7.66 -5.47 16.73
CA GLU A 68 -8.87 -5.93 16.04
C GLU A 68 -10.14 -5.63 16.82
N SER A 69 -10.14 -5.84 18.14
CA SER A 69 -11.31 -5.60 19.00
C SER A 69 -11.65 -4.12 19.14
N THR A 70 -10.66 -3.23 19.05
CA THR A 70 -10.83 -1.78 19.09
C THR A 70 -11.24 -1.16 17.75
N LYS A 71 -11.44 -1.98 16.72
CA LYS A 71 -12.07 -1.49 15.48
C LYS A 71 -13.42 -0.87 15.84
N LEU A 72 -13.42 0.46 16.01
CA LEU A 72 -14.66 1.23 15.96
C LEU A 72 -15.30 0.86 14.64
N LYS A 73 -16.52 0.30 14.68
CA LYS A 73 -17.24 -0.41 13.61
C LYS A 73 -17.50 0.40 12.32
N LYS A 74 -16.72 1.43 12.01
CA LYS A 74 -16.85 2.22 10.78
C LYS A 74 -15.48 2.61 10.22
N GLY A 75 -15.12 2.02 9.11
CA GLY A 75 -14.22 2.63 8.13
C GLY A 75 -13.05 1.78 7.62
N THR A 76 -12.37 0.97 8.44
CA THR A 76 -11.12 0.36 7.98
C THR A 76 -11.31 -0.98 7.26
N ALA A 77 -12.25 -1.80 7.70
CA ALA A 77 -12.59 -3.04 6.98
C ALA A 77 -13.24 -2.73 5.63
N GLU A 78 -14.11 -1.71 5.59
CA GLU A 78 -14.75 -1.25 4.35
C GLU A 78 -13.73 -0.64 3.37
N VAL A 79 -12.68 0.05 3.86
CA VAL A 79 -11.63 0.62 3.00
C VAL A 79 -10.74 -0.48 2.42
N ASP A 80 -10.36 -1.47 3.22
CA ASP A 80 -9.55 -2.60 2.74
C ASP A 80 -10.33 -3.44 1.72
N ASP A 81 -11.60 -3.71 1.99
CA ASP A 81 -12.48 -4.44 1.06
C ASP A 81 -12.78 -3.63 -0.21
N ALA A 82 -12.96 -2.31 -0.10
CA ALA A 82 -13.12 -1.44 -1.24
C ALA A 82 -11.85 -1.38 -2.10
N PHE A 83 -10.69 -1.29 -1.45
CA PHE A 83 -9.40 -1.29 -2.14
C PHE A 83 -9.14 -2.62 -2.86
N LEU A 84 -9.44 -3.75 -2.22
CA LEU A 84 -9.31 -5.06 -2.86
C LEU A 84 -10.24 -5.19 -4.09
N ARG A 85 -11.50 -4.78 -3.96
CA ARG A 85 -12.44 -4.77 -5.10
C ARG A 85 -11.96 -3.88 -6.24
N GLU A 86 -11.37 -2.73 -5.92
CA GLU A 86 -10.81 -1.82 -6.91
C GLU A 86 -9.64 -2.45 -7.66
N ILE A 87 -8.70 -3.09 -6.94
CA ILE A 87 -7.58 -3.82 -7.56
C ILE A 87 -8.09 -4.99 -8.42
N GLU A 88 -9.10 -5.73 -7.97
CA GLU A 88 -9.71 -6.81 -8.75
C GLU A 88 -10.33 -6.26 -10.05
N SER A 89 -11.02 -5.13 -9.96
CA SER A 89 -11.58 -4.43 -11.14
C SER A 89 -10.48 -4.01 -12.11
N TRP A 90 -9.40 -3.40 -11.63
CA TRP A 90 -8.26 -3.02 -12.47
C TRP A 90 -7.61 -4.22 -13.16
N ARG A 91 -7.44 -5.32 -12.43
CA ARG A 91 -6.90 -6.57 -12.98
C ARG A 91 -7.78 -7.10 -14.13
N GLU A 92 -9.09 -7.11 -13.94
CA GLU A 92 -10.03 -7.59 -14.96
C GLU A 92 -10.03 -6.69 -16.20
N MET A 93 -10.10 -5.37 -16.02
CA MET A 93 -10.09 -4.40 -17.12
C MET A 93 -8.78 -4.47 -17.91
N LEU A 94 -7.64 -4.50 -17.20
CA LEU A 94 -6.32 -4.58 -17.82
C LEU A 94 -6.13 -5.91 -18.55
N ALA A 95 -6.55 -7.04 -17.96
CA ALA A 95 -6.47 -8.36 -18.61
C ALA A 95 -7.28 -8.41 -19.89
N LYS A 96 -8.51 -7.89 -19.90
CA LYS A 96 -9.35 -7.81 -21.11
C LYS A 96 -8.71 -6.98 -22.21
N ASN A 97 -8.16 -5.82 -21.88
CA ASN A 97 -7.52 -4.94 -22.83
C ASN A 97 -6.23 -5.56 -23.40
N LEU A 98 -5.38 -6.11 -22.53
CA LEU A 98 -4.14 -6.76 -22.94
C LEU A 98 -4.41 -7.97 -23.84
N ALA A 99 -5.37 -8.83 -23.51
CA ALA A 99 -5.74 -9.98 -24.34
C ALA A 99 -6.26 -9.55 -25.72
N LEU A 100 -7.01 -8.45 -25.78
CA LEU A 100 -7.54 -7.92 -27.05
C LEU A 100 -6.44 -7.31 -27.92
N ARG A 101 -5.53 -6.54 -27.32
CA ARG A 101 -4.51 -5.78 -28.06
C ARG A 101 -3.25 -6.60 -28.36
N ASN A 102 -3.00 -7.65 -27.59
CA ASN A 102 -1.81 -8.50 -27.71
C ASN A 102 -2.23 -10.00 -27.82
N PRO A 103 -2.84 -10.41 -28.94
CA PRO A 103 -3.44 -11.75 -29.09
C PRO A 103 -2.43 -12.90 -29.08
N SER A 104 -1.14 -12.62 -29.19
CA SER A 104 -0.08 -13.63 -29.13
C SER A 104 0.32 -14.01 -27.69
N LEU A 105 -0.16 -13.30 -26.68
CA LEU A 105 0.16 -13.60 -25.29
C LEU A 105 -0.43 -14.94 -24.85
N THR A 106 0.41 -15.76 -24.24
CA THR A 106 -0.05 -16.92 -23.47
C THR A 106 -0.75 -16.46 -22.19
N GLN A 107 -1.57 -17.33 -21.60
CA GLN A 107 -2.22 -17.02 -20.33
C GLN A 107 -1.22 -16.66 -19.22
N ARG A 108 -0.05 -17.31 -19.20
CA ARG A 108 1.00 -17.04 -18.22
C ARG A 108 1.58 -15.63 -18.42
N GLU A 109 1.87 -15.25 -19.64
CA GLU A 109 2.38 -13.91 -20.00
C GLU A 109 1.35 -12.83 -19.72
N LEU A 110 0.08 -13.09 -20.03
CA LEU A 110 -1.01 -12.18 -19.71
C LEU A 110 -1.11 -11.94 -18.19
N ASN A 111 -1.10 -12.99 -17.39
CA ASN A 111 -1.15 -12.85 -15.94
C ASN A 111 0.07 -12.11 -15.38
N PHE A 112 1.25 -12.40 -15.91
CA PHE A 112 2.49 -11.71 -15.54
C PHE A 112 2.40 -10.22 -15.89
N ALA A 113 1.97 -9.89 -17.12
CA ALA A 113 1.85 -8.52 -17.59
C ALA A 113 0.88 -7.68 -16.75
N VAL A 114 -0.29 -8.26 -16.43
CA VAL A 114 -1.29 -7.61 -15.56
C VAL A 114 -0.70 -7.34 -14.18
N GLN A 115 -0.12 -8.35 -13.56
CA GLN A 115 0.44 -8.23 -12.21
C GLN A 115 1.56 -7.20 -12.15
N MET A 116 2.55 -7.30 -13.04
CA MET A 116 3.70 -6.40 -13.06
C MET A 116 3.30 -4.96 -13.33
N THR A 117 2.36 -4.72 -14.23
CA THR A 117 1.90 -3.36 -14.53
C THR A 117 1.23 -2.72 -13.32
N ILE A 118 0.34 -3.42 -12.64
CA ILE A 118 -0.36 -2.91 -11.45
C ILE A 118 0.63 -2.69 -10.30
N ASP A 119 1.49 -3.66 -10.02
CA ASP A 119 2.45 -3.58 -8.91
C ASP A 119 3.41 -2.39 -9.08
N ARG A 120 3.88 -2.15 -10.31
CA ARG A 120 4.74 -1.01 -10.64
C ARG A 120 4.04 0.32 -10.46
N ILE A 121 2.79 0.44 -10.89
CA ILE A 121 1.99 1.66 -10.70
C ILE A 121 1.78 1.93 -9.21
N ILE A 122 1.37 0.90 -8.45
CA ILE A 122 1.18 1.02 -7.00
C ILE A 122 2.49 1.43 -6.30
N PHE A 123 3.62 0.81 -6.67
CA PHE A 123 4.92 1.16 -6.11
C PHE A 123 5.27 2.63 -6.35
N LEU A 124 5.15 3.11 -7.59
CA LEU A 124 5.44 4.50 -7.92
C LEU A 124 4.47 5.46 -7.20
N ARG A 125 3.20 5.09 -7.08
CA ARG A 125 2.23 5.88 -6.33
C ARG A 125 2.59 5.98 -4.85
N ILE A 126 3.01 4.88 -4.23
CA ILE A 126 3.51 4.90 -2.85
C ILE A 126 4.76 5.79 -2.72
N CYS A 127 5.66 5.76 -3.70
CA CYS A 127 6.84 6.62 -3.73
C CYS A 127 6.46 8.12 -3.81
N GLU A 128 5.46 8.47 -4.61
CA GLU A 128 4.92 9.83 -4.65
C GLU A 128 4.29 10.24 -3.31
N ASP A 129 3.45 9.40 -2.73
CA ASP A 129 2.76 9.70 -1.46
C ASP A 129 3.72 9.84 -0.28
N ARG A 130 4.89 9.19 -0.37
CA ARG A 130 5.95 9.27 0.63
C ARG A 130 7.01 10.35 0.35
N GLY A 131 6.85 11.11 -0.72
CA GLY A 131 7.81 12.15 -1.12
C GLY A 131 9.17 11.61 -1.60
N VAL A 132 9.26 10.31 -1.91
CA VAL A 132 10.46 9.71 -2.53
C VAL A 132 10.55 10.12 -4.01
N GLU A 133 9.40 10.24 -4.66
CA GLU A 133 9.23 10.78 -6.01
C GLU A 133 8.43 12.08 -5.97
N ASN A 134 8.59 12.92 -7.01
CA ASN A 134 7.81 14.14 -7.14
C ASN A 134 6.32 13.78 -7.29
N TYR A 135 5.49 14.34 -6.43
CA TYR A 135 4.05 14.12 -6.43
C TYR A 135 3.40 14.56 -7.76
N GLY A 136 2.47 13.73 -8.25
CA GLY A 136 1.69 14.03 -9.45
C GLY A 136 2.35 13.63 -10.77
N ARG A 137 3.49 12.93 -10.77
CA ARG A 137 4.14 12.46 -12.00
C ARG A 137 3.28 11.43 -12.75
N LEU A 138 2.67 10.49 -12.01
CA LEU A 138 1.75 9.52 -12.61
C LEU A 138 0.52 10.22 -13.20
N MET A 139 -0.07 11.16 -12.47
CA MET A 139 -1.20 11.95 -12.97
C MET A 139 -0.85 12.77 -14.21
N ALA A 140 0.36 13.31 -14.29
CA ALA A 140 0.83 14.06 -15.46
C ALA A 140 0.89 13.22 -16.73
N LEU A 141 1.05 11.89 -16.64
CA LEU A 141 1.03 11.00 -17.79
C LEU A 141 -0.35 10.94 -18.47
N LEU A 142 -1.43 11.21 -17.74
CA LEU A 142 -2.78 11.17 -18.29
C LEU A 142 -3.04 12.33 -19.27
N ASN A 143 -2.21 13.37 -19.23
CA ASN A 143 -2.27 14.47 -20.18
C ASN A 143 -1.63 14.07 -21.52
N GLY A 144 -2.41 14.00 -22.59
CA GLY A 144 -1.94 13.68 -23.94
C GLY A 144 -2.22 12.22 -24.35
N THR A 145 -1.37 11.70 -25.23
CA THR A 145 -1.47 10.35 -25.82
C THR A 145 -0.26 9.49 -25.47
N GLN A 146 -0.28 8.22 -25.88
CA GLN A 146 0.80 7.26 -25.64
C GLN A 146 1.13 7.11 -24.14
N VAL A 147 0.06 7.01 -23.32
CA VAL A 147 0.18 6.98 -21.86
C VAL A 147 1.04 5.79 -21.41
N TYR A 148 0.84 4.61 -22.02
CA TYR A 148 1.61 3.42 -21.63
C TYR A 148 3.09 3.53 -21.98
N GLU A 149 3.44 4.05 -23.15
CA GLU A 149 4.84 4.24 -23.54
C GLU A 149 5.57 5.17 -22.56
N ARG A 150 4.93 6.29 -22.21
CA ARG A 150 5.46 7.23 -21.22
C ARG A 150 5.52 6.63 -19.81
N LEU A 151 4.59 5.76 -19.47
CA LEU A 151 4.63 5.00 -18.20
C LEU A 151 5.82 4.04 -18.20
N CYS A 152 6.09 3.34 -19.30
CA CYS A 152 7.27 2.48 -19.44
C CYS A 152 8.59 3.25 -19.30
N GLU A 153 8.64 4.52 -19.73
CA GLU A 153 9.81 5.37 -19.46
C GLU A 153 10.01 5.64 -17.95
N LEU A 154 8.92 5.85 -17.21
CA LEU A 154 9.02 5.96 -15.75
C LEU A 154 9.49 4.67 -15.11
N PHE A 155 9.04 3.53 -15.60
CA PHE A 155 9.49 2.21 -15.12
C PHE A 155 11.00 2.01 -15.38
N ARG A 156 11.52 2.40 -16.54
CA ARG A 156 12.96 2.33 -16.84
C ARG A 156 13.79 3.23 -15.91
N ARG A 157 13.30 4.44 -15.61
CA ARG A 157 13.94 5.32 -14.63
C ARG A 157 13.90 4.75 -13.21
N ALA A 158 12.81 4.05 -12.88
CA ALA A 158 12.70 3.35 -11.59
C ALA A 158 13.68 2.18 -11.51
N ASP A 159 13.93 1.44 -12.59
CA ASP A 159 14.95 0.40 -12.69
C ASP A 159 16.34 0.95 -12.37
N GLU A 160 16.70 2.08 -12.99
CA GLU A 160 17.98 2.76 -12.76
C GLU A 160 18.14 3.27 -11.32
N ARG A 161 17.03 3.65 -10.67
CA ARG A 161 17.06 4.27 -9.34
C ARG A 161 16.97 3.27 -8.19
N TYR A 162 16.11 2.25 -8.31
CA TYR A 162 15.75 1.40 -7.18
C TYR A 162 16.43 0.04 -7.19
N ASN A 163 17.02 -0.37 -8.29
CA ASN A 163 17.72 -1.66 -8.45
C ASN A 163 16.93 -2.82 -7.78
N SER A 164 15.65 -2.93 -8.11
CA SER A 164 14.73 -3.90 -7.51
C SER A 164 14.30 -4.95 -8.52
N GLY A 165 13.90 -6.16 -8.04
CA GLY A 165 13.33 -7.20 -8.91
C GLY A 165 12.00 -6.80 -9.57
N LEU A 166 11.32 -5.76 -9.07
CA LEU A 166 10.08 -5.23 -9.65
C LEU A 166 10.32 -4.49 -10.98
N PHE A 167 11.44 -3.77 -11.07
CA PHE A 167 11.90 -3.07 -12.26
C PHE A 167 13.21 -3.69 -12.71
N HIS A 168 13.19 -4.46 -13.77
CA HIS A 168 14.39 -5.09 -14.33
C HIS A 168 14.21 -5.24 -15.83
N PHE A 169 14.77 -4.31 -16.60
CA PHE A 169 14.60 -4.23 -18.06
C PHE A 169 15.88 -4.40 -18.85
N ARG A 170 17.04 -4.62 -18.18
CA ARG A 170 18.33 -4.75 -18.84
C ARG A 170 19.14 -5.90 -18.24
N HIS A 171 19.88 -6.60 -19.08
CA HIS A 171 20.84 -7.57 -18.60
C HIS A 171 21.98 -6.86 -17.85
N GLU A 172 22.18 -7.22 -16.60
CA GLU A 172 23.24 -6.71 -15.75
C GLU A 172 24.22 -7.84 -15.39
N LYS A 173 25.52 -7.50 -15.46
CA LYS A 173 26.57 -8.47 -15.11
C LYS A 173 26.49 -8.81 -13.61
N GLY A 174 26.28 -10.09 -13.30
CA GLY A 174 26.15 -10.57 -11.92
C GLY A 174 24.72 -10.68 -11.40
N ARG A 175 23.72 -10.35 -12.19
CA ARG A 175 22.30 -10.53 -11.88
C ARG A 175 21.76 -11.76 -12.62
N PRO A 176 21.36 -12.82 -11.92
CA PRO A 176 20.95 -14.08 -12.56
C PRO A 176 19.54 -14.03 -13.16
N GLU A 177 18.68 -13.07 -12.71
CA GLU A 177 17.33 -12.95 -13.17
C GLU A 177 17.28 -12.46 -14.62
N GLN A 178 16.35 -13.00 -15.39
CA GLN A 178 16.08 -12.52 -16.74
C GLN A 178 15.35 -11.17 -16.69
N PRO A 179 15.72 -10.20 -17.54
CA PRO A 179 15.01 -8.95 -17.63
C PRO A 179 13.59 -9.15 -18.16
N ASP A 180 12.71 -8.22 -17.85
CA ASP A 180 11.35 -8.17 -18.39
C ASP A 180 11.38 -7.58 -19.79
N ASP A 181 11.45 -8.45 -20.79
CA ASP A 181 11.38 -8.08 -22.19
C ASP A 181 9.93 -8.06 -22.72
N LEU A 182 8.95 -8.50 -21.91
CA LEU A 182 7.57 -8.62 -22.29
C LEU A 182 6.81 -7.30 -22.13
N THR A 183 6.75 -6.80 -20.89
CA THR A 183 5.84 -5.69 -20.56
C THR A 183 6.17 -4.39 -21.30
N PRO A 184 7.42 -4.01 -21.61
CA PRO A 184 7.70 -2.78 -22.35
C PRO A 184 7.18 -2.76 -23.80
N ASN A 185 6.87 -3.94 -24.35
CA ASN A 185 6.46 -4.11 -25.73
C ASN A 185 4.94 -4.33 -25.91
N LEU A 186 4.17 -4.21 -24.82
CA LEU A 186 2.73 -4.40 -24.85
C LEU A 186 2.00 -3.17 -25.40
N ILE A 187 0.82 -3.43 -25.96
CA ILE A 187 -0.11 -2.39 -26.38
C ILE A 187 -1.23 -2.32 -25.35
N ILE A 188 -1.41 -1.15 -24.73
CA ILE A 188 -2.50 -0.84 -23.80
C ILE A 188 -3.18 0.44 -24.27
N ASP A 189 -4.50 0.45 -24.30
CA ASP A 189 -5.26 1.62 -24.73
C ASP A 189 -5.15 2.76 -23.73
N ASP A 190 -4.86 3.96 -24.22
CA ASP A 190 -4.81 5.19 -23.41
C ASP A 190 -6.09 5.42 -22.60
N LYS A 191 -7.24 5.07 -23.16
CA LYS A 191 -8.53 5.23 -22.48
C LYS A 191 -8.58 4.42 -21.18
N LEU A 192 -8.11 3.17 -21.23
CA LEU A 192 -8.08 2.31 -20.03
C LEU A 192 -7.23 2.89 -18.90
N LEU A 193 -6.11 3.50 -19.24
CA LEU A 193 -5.17 4.07 -18.26
C LEU A 193 -5.62 5.43 -17.72
N LYS A 194 -6.61 6.05 -18.38
CA LYS A 194 -7.17 7.36 -17.97
C LYS A 194 -8.45 7.24 -17.12
N ASP A 195 -9.13 6.12 -17.24
CA ASP A 195 -10.33 5.80 -16.45
C ASP A 195 -9.95 5.29 -15.06
#